data_fcecf8857d6e278caa671242168e3593
#
_entry.id   fcecf8857d6e278caa671242168e3593
#
_cell.length_a   1.000
_cell.length_b   1.000
_cell.length_c   1.000
_cell.angle_alpha   90.00
_cell.angle_beta   90.00
_cell.angle_gamma   90.00
#
_symmetry.space_group_name_H-M   'P 1'
#
loop_
_entity.id
_entity.type
_entity.pdbx_description
1 polymer ?
#
loop_
_entity_poly.entity_id
_entity_poly.type
_entity_poly.pdbx_seq_one_letter_code
_entity_poly.pdbx_strand_id
1 'polypeptide(L)'
;FAEYSGYLTNEAMLHYLCDMVIAQGYAAFNRKLIIQRIIRTLSWNATISVETVHNYISFDDMIIRKGAIAAYANDYVVIPMNMADGILLCRGKGNKDWNYSAPHGAGRLYSRSEAKERLSMDAFKTQMSKVYSTSVCEGTLDESPMAYKNVQEIKELIEPTVEIIDTIVPLINIKAV
;
A
#
# COMPACT_ATOMS: atom_id res chain seq x y z
N PHE A 1 21.35 8.26 16.25
CA PHE A 1 19.86 8.17 16.16
C PHE A 1 19.19 8.14 17.55
N ALA A 2 19.91 7.95 18.65
CA ALA A 2 19.35 7.92 20.00
C ALA A 2 19.15 9.32 20.65
N GLU A 3 19.66 10.39 20.06
CA GLU A 3 19.65 11.73 20.65
C GLU A 3 18.40 12.59 20.31
N TYR A 4 17.49 12.12 19.46
CA TYR A 4 16.33 12.87 19.01
C TYR A 4 14.99 12.11 19.08
N SER A 5 14.79 11.30 20.10
CA SER A 5 13.45 10.77 20.40
C SER A 5 12.63 11.80 21.18
N GLY A 6 12.44 12.97 20.60
CA GLY A 6 11.57 13.99 21.15
C GLY A 6 10.11 13.75 20.74
N TYR A 7 9.19 14.23 21.52
CA TYR A 7 7.77 14.28 21.20
C TYR A 7 7.26 15.72 21.26
N LEU A 8 6.27 16.01 20.45
CA LEU A 8 5.62 17.31 20.45
C LEU A 8 4.57 17.39 21.54
N THR A 9 4.50 18.53 22.22
CA THR A 9 3.50 18.82 23.26
C THR A 9 2.86 20.17 23.04
N ASN A 10 1.73 20.39 23.68
CA ASN A 10 1.03 21.67 23.73
C ASN A 10 0.82 22.29 22.32
N GLU A 11 1.19 23.53 22.15
CA GLU A 11 0.98 24.31 20.94
C GLU A 11 1.70 23.71 19.74
N ALA A 12 2.93 23.23 19.88
CA ALA A 12 3.69 22.60 18.80
C ALA A 12 3.00 21.29 18.31
N MET A 13 2.41 20.51 19.21
CA MET A 13 1.61 19.34 18.84
C MET A 13 0.36 19.76 18.07
N LEU A 14 -0.35 20.77 18.53
CA LEU A 14 -1.57 21.26 17.85
C LEU A 14 -1.27 21.78 16.43
N HIS A 15 -0.20 22.55 16.27
CA HIS A 15 0.23 23.01 14.94
C HIS A 15 0.53 21.82 14.01
N TYR A 16 1.28 20.84 14.50
CA TYR A 16 1.58 19.63 13.72
C TYR A 16 0.30 18.88 13.31
N LEU A 17 -0.66 18.73 14.22
CA LEU A 17 -1.93 18.05 13.91
C LEU A 17 -2.75 18.84 12.88
N CYS A 18 -2.76 20.19 12.95
CA CYS A 18 -3.40 21.03 11.94
C CYS A 18 -2.76 20.85 10.56
N ASP A 19 -1.42 20.83 10.47
CA ASP A 19 -0.71 20.57 9.22
C ASP A 19 -1.02 19.18 8.67
N MET A 20 -1.12 18.17 9.55
CA MET A 20 -1.51 16.82 9.16
C MET A 20 -2.92 16.74 8.60
N VAL A 21 -3.90 17.47 9.17
CA VAL A 21 -5.27 17.55 8.61
C VAL A 21 -5.24 18.09 7.18
N ILE A 22 -4.50 19.18 6.96
CA ILE A 22 -4.38 19.80 5.64
C ILE A 22 -3.70 18.85 4.65
N ALA A 23 -2.57 18.24 5.03
CA ALA A 23 -1.80 17.34 4.18
C ALA A 23 -2.61 16.07 3.82
N GLN A 24 -3.28 15.48 4.80
CA GLN A 24 -4.13 14.30 4.58
C GLN A 24 -5.33 14.62 3.69
N GLY A 25 -5.98 15.78 3.91
CA GLY A 25 -7.08 16.27 3.07
C GLY A 25 -6.65 16.50 1.62
N TYR A 26 -5.50 17.15 1.42
CA TYR A 26 -4.91 17.33 0.09
C TYR A 26 -4.62 15.98 -0.59
N ALA A 27 -3.99 15.05 0.12
CA ALA A 27 -3.66 13.74 -0.42
C ALA A 27 -4.90 12.94 -0.83
N ALA A 28 -5.96 12.95 -0.02
CA ALA A 28 -7.24 12.30 -0.34
C ALA A 28 -7.88 12.92 -1.58
N PHE A 29 -7.93 14.25 -1.66
CA PHE A 29 -8.46 14.95 -2.82
C PHE A 29 -7.66 14.66 -4.10
N ASN A 30 -6.34 14.65 -4.01
CA ASN A 30 -5.46 14.34 -5.14
C ASN A 30 -5.69 12.91 -5.67
N ARG A 31 -5.75 11.90 -4.81
CA ARG A 31 -6.06 10.52 -5.21
C ARG A 31 -7.42 10.44 -5.92
N LYS A 32 -8.45 11.08 -5.36
CA LYS A 32 -9.78 11.14 -5.97
C LYS A 32 -9.76 11.76 -7.36
N LEU A 33 -9.06 12.87 -7.55
CA LEU A 33 -8.92 13.51 -8.86
C LEU A 33 -8.19 12.63 -9.87
N ILE A 34 -7.12 11.97 -9.47
CA ILE A 34 -6.36 11.04 -10.34
C ILE A 34 -7.28 9.93 -10.84
N ILE A 35 -7.99 9.25 -9.94
CA ILE A 35 -8.90 8.17 -10.28
C ILE A 35 -10.04 8.67 -11.18
N GLN A 36 -10.66 9.81 -10.86
CA GLN A 36 -11.70 10.40 -11.69
C GLN A 36 -11.20 10.73 -13.11
N ARG A 37 -9.97 11.24 -13.23
CA ARG A 37 -9.36 11.53 -14.54
C ARG A 37 -9.15 10.25 -15.35
N ILE A 38 -8.62 9.18 -14.75
CA ILE A 38 -8.44 7.87 -15.39
C ILE A 38 -9.78 7.33 -15.89
N ILE A 39 -10.79 7.25 -15.01
CA ILE A 39 -12.12 6.73 -15.34
C ILE A 39 -12.74 7.50 -16.50
N ARG A 40 -12.67 8.84 -16.48
CA ARG A 40 -13.21 9.69 -17.56
C ARG A 40 -12.47 9.48 -18.87
N THR A 41 -11.12 9.44 -18.83
CA THR A 41 -10.30 9.27 -20.03
C THR A 41 -10.55 7.93 -20.71
N LEU A 42 -10.78 6.87 -19.93
CA LEU A 42 -11.05 5.52 -20.43
C LEU A 42 -12.54 5.26 -20.67
N SER A 43 -13.41 6.23 -20.39
CA SER A 43 -14.87 6.08 -20.47
C SER A 43 -15.39 4.88 -19.65
N TRP A 44 -14.79 4.64 -18.49
CA TRP A 44 -15.18 3.55 -17.60
C TRP A 44 -16.27 3.99 -16.60
N ASN A 45 -17.06 3.03 -16.18
CA ASN A 45 -17.98 3.20 -15.05
C ASN A 45 -17.44 2.43 -13.83
N ALA A 46 -17.24 3.15 -12.74
CA ALA A 46 -16.86 2.53 -11.47
C ALA A 46 -18.12 2.25 -10.64
N THR A 47 -18.30 1.02 -10.20
CA THR A 47 -19.41 0.61 -9.35
C THR A 47 -19.06 0.62 -7.86
N ILE A 48 -17.79 0.39 -7.55
CA ILE A 48 -17.25 0.37 -6.18
C ILE A 48 -15.92 1.11 -6.17
N SER A 49 -15.65 1.85 -5.10
CA SER A 49 -14.36 2.48 -4.85
C SER A 49 -13.91 2.14 -3.44
N VAL A 50 -12.71 1.59 -3.33
CA VAL A 50 -12.08 1.29 -2.03
C VAL A 50 -10.79 2.08 -1.95
N GLU A 51 -10.60 2.81 -0.88
CA GLU A 51 -9.38 3.57 -0.59
C GLU A 51 -8.76 3.12 0.72
N THR A 52 -7.46 2.85 0.71
CA THR A 52 -6.69 2.56 1.91
C THR A 52 -5.51 3.50 2.03
N VAL A 53 -5.28 4.04 3.22
CA VAL A 53 -4.19 4.97 3.52
C VAL A 53 -3.27 4.33 4.55
N HIS A 54 -1.96 4.45 4.36
CA HIS A 54 -0.98 3.73 5.18
C HIS A 54 0.04 4.61 5.93
N ASN A 55 -0.02 5.93 5.73
CA ASN A 55 0.77 6.91 6.46
C ASN A 55 -0.13 8.08 6.84
N TYR A 56 -0.70 8.03 8.03
CA TYR A 56 -1.64 9.04 8.47
C TYR A 56 -1.89 8.98 9.98
N ILE A 57 -2.54 10.02 10.50
CA ILE A 57 -3.11 10.07 11.84
C ILE A 57 -4.63 9.93 11.69
N SER A 58 -5.20 8.93 12.33
CA SER A 58 -6.64 8.83 12.49
C SER A 58 -7.06 9.75 13.65
N PHE A 59 -7.86 10.76 13.36
CA PHE A 59 -8.32 11.72 14.37
C PHE A 59 -9.50 11.21 15.19
N ASP A 60 -10.17 10.16 14.74
CA ASP A 60 -11.31 9.57 15.45
C ASP A 60 -10.85 8.73 16.66
N ASP A 61 -9.76 8.01 16.53
CA ASP A 61 -9.21 7.12 17.56
C ASP A 61 -7.77 7.47 17.97
N MET A 62 -7.21 8.54 17.40
CA MET A 62 -5.84 9.02 17.65
C MET A 62 -4.75 7.97 17.39
N ILE A 63 -4.98 7.05 16.47
CA ILE A 63 -4.00 6.06 16.07
C ILE A 63 -3.13 6.60 14.93
N ILE A 64 -1.81 6.56 15.13
CA ILE A 64 -0.82 6.90 14.10
C ILE A 64 -0.48 5.62 13.36
N ARG A 65 -0.68 5.61 12.04
CA ARG A 65 -0.31 4.48 11.18
C ARG A 65 0.81 4.90 10.22
N LYS A 66 1.87 4.09 10.19
CA LYS A 66 2.97 4.21 9.22
C LYS A 66 3.30 2.82 8.69
N GLY A 67 3.07 2.60 7.39
CA GLY A 67 3.22 1.27 6.80
C GLY A 67 2.14 0.28 7.24
N ALA A 68 1.03 0.77 7.78
CA ALA A 68 -0.15 0.00 8.17
C ALA A 68 -1.41 0.73 7.72
N ILE A 69 -2.46 -0.01 7.42
CA ILE A 69 -3.78 0.50 7.06
C ILE A 69 -4.78 0.26 8.20
N ALA A 70 -5.86 1.05 8.24
CA ALA A 70 -6.99 0.71 9.09
C ALA A 70 -7.68 -0.57 8.56
N ALA A 71 -8.14 -1.41 9.49
CA ALA A 71 -8.88 -2.64 9.21
C ALA A 71 -9.98 -2.82 10.27
N TYR A 72 -10.86 -1.81 10.37
CA TYR A 72 -12.01 -1.88 11.27
C TYR A 72 -12.97 -2.99 10.82
N ALA A 73 -13.80 -3.45 11.74
CA ALA A 73 -14.71 -4.56 11.48
C ALA A 73 -15.65 -4.26 10.30
N ASN A 74 -15.63 -5.14 9.31
CA ASN A 74 -16.41 -5.09 8.07
C ASN A 74 -15.98 -4.04 7.04
N ASP A 75 -14.96 -3.22 7.28
CA ASP A 75 -14.44 -2.30 6.28
C ASP A 75 -13.76 -3.06 5.14
N TYR A 76 -14.04 -2.65 3.91
CA TYR A 76 -13.29 -3.12 2.76
C TYR A 76 -11.92 -2.46 2.72
N VAL A 77 -10.88 -3.27 2.59
CA VAL A 77 -9.49 -2.80 2.49
C VAL A 77 -8.76 -3.51 1.34
N VAL A 78 -7.79 -2.85 0.77
CA VAL A 78 -6.94 -3.41 -0.29
C VAL A 78 -5.49 -3.45 0.17
N ILE A 79 -4.84 -4.59 -0.05
CA ILE A 79 -3.45 -4.83 0.33
C ILE A 79 -2.67 -5.19 -0.95
N PRO A 80 -1.95 -4.24 -1.57
CA PRO A 80 -1.15 -4.51 -2.76
C PRO A 80 0.05 -5.40 -2.43
N MET A 81 0.28 -6.40 -3.26
CA MET A 81 1.40 -7.32 -3.14
C MET A 81 2.59 -6.82 -3.96
N ASN A 82 2.62 -7.15 -5.23
CA ASN A 82 3.65 -6.75 -6.18
C ASN A 82 3.10 -6.71 -7.61
N MET A 83 3.98 -6.43 -8.60
CA MET A 83 3.59 -6.27 -10.00
C MET A 83 2.97 -7.52 -10.64
N ALA A 84 3.26 -8.73 -10.15
CA ALA A 84 2.77 -9.99 -10.70
C ALA A 84 1.60 -10.57 -9.88
N ASP A 85 1.67 -10.49 -8.55
CA ASP A 85 0.68 -11.11 -7.66
C ASP A 85 -0.55 -10.23 -7.41
N GLY A 86 -0.45 -8.94 -7.71
CA GLY A 86 -1.58 -8.02 -7.70
C GLY A 86 -1.98 -7.50 -6.32
N ILE A 87 -3.27 -7.59 -6.00
CA ILE A 87 -3.87 -6.93 -4.84
C ILE A 87 -4.80 -7.91 -4.14
N LEU A 88 -4.70 -8.00 -2.81
CA LEU A 88 -5.71 -8.69 -2.00
C LEU A 88 -6.86 -7.72 -1.70
N LEU A 89 -8.07 -8.10 -2.04
CA LEU A 89 -9.29 -7.47 -1.56
C LEU A 89 -9.70 -8.16 -0.26
N CYS A 90 -9.80 -7.40 0.81
CA CYS A 90 -10.02 -7.94 2.14
C CYS A 90 -11.15 -7.22 2.87
N ARG A 91 -11.61 -7.85 3.95
CA ARG A 91 -12.52 -7.25 4.93
C ARG A 91 -11.81 -7.19 6.28
N GLY A 92 -11.80 -6.04 6.92
CA GLY A 92 -11.22 -5.84 8.24
C GLY A 92 -11.95 -6.67 9.31
N LYS A 93 -11.19 -7.25 10.23
CA LYS A 93 -11.73 -8.00 11.40
C LYS A 93 -11.90 -7.12 12.63
N GLY A 94 -11.39 -5.88 12.63
CA GLY A 94 -11.46 -4.97 13.78
C GLY A 94 -10.70 -5.49 15.01
N ASN A 95 -9.57 -6.16 14.80
CA ASN A 95 -8.82 -6.78 15.88
C ASN A 95 -8.09 -5.72 16.73
N LYS A 96 -8.47 -5.63 18.01
CA LYS A 96 -7.92 -4.67 18.98
C LYS A 96 -6.45 -4.91 19.27
N ASP A 97 -6.01 -6.16 19.31
CA ASP A 97 -4.63 -6.53 19.60
C ASP A 97 -3.66 -6.04 18.52
N TRP A 98 -4.19 -5.70 17.35
CA TRP A 98 -3.49 -5.10 16.22
C TRP A 98 -3.87 -3.64 15.98
N ASN A 99 -4.38 -2.94 16.99
CA ASN A 99 -4.83 -1.55 16.87
C ASN A 99 -5.75 -1.33 15.67
N TYR A 100 -6.68 -2.27 15.42
CA TYR A 100 -7.59 -2.21 14.27
C TYR A 100 -6.86 -2.00 12.93
N SER A 101 -5.70 -2.59 12.76
CA SER A 101 -4.80 -2.32 11.63
C SER A 101 -4.42 -3.61 10.92
N ALA A 102 -4.01 -3.46 9.65
CA ALA A 102 -3.44 -4.52 8.82
C ALA A 102 -2.19 -4.00 8.08
N PRO A 103 -1.33 -4.86 7.53
CA PRO A 103 -0.22 -4.43 6.69
C PRO A 103 -0.72 -3.67 5.47
N HIS A 104 0.05 -2.66 5.04
CA HIS A 104 -0.28 -1.87 3.84
C HIS A 104 0.12 -2.54 2.53
N GLY A 105 0.82 -3.66 2.56
CA GLY A 105 1.34 -4.38 1.40
C GLY A 105 2.22 -5.55 1.81
N ALA A 106 2.80 -6.25 0.83
CA ALA A 106 3.66 -7.40 1.06
C ALA A 106 4.92 -7.11 1.90
N GLY A 107 5.39 -5.87 1.90
CA GLY A 107 6.70 -5.52 2.45
C GLY A 107 7.86 -6.01 1.58
N ARG A 108 9.00 -5.37 1.72
CA ARG A 108 10.19 -5.67 0.90
C ARG A 108 11.11 -6.66 1.63
N LEU A 109 11.75 -7.54 0.86
CA LEU A 109 12.85 -8.38 1.32
C LEU A 109 14.18 -7.62 1.27
N TYR A 110 14.34 -6.76 0.25
CA TYR A 110 15.56 -6.01 -0.01
C TYR A 110 15.28 -4.51 -0.03
N SER A 111 16.25 -3.72 0.39
CA SER A 111 16.26 -2.29 0.07
C SER A 111 16.29 -2.08 -1.45
N ARG A 112 16.02 -0.85 -1.90
CA ARG A 112 16.03 -0.57 -3.35
C ARG A 112 17.41 -0.80 -3.99
N SER A 113 18.46 -0.42 -3.31
CA SER A 113 19.84 -0.64 -3.77
C SER A 113 20.20 -2.11 -3.82
N GLU A 114 19.95 -2.85 -2.72
CA GLU A 114 20.20 -4.29 -2.67
C GLU A 114 19.43 -5.08 -3.73
N ALA A 115 18.18 -4.71 -4.00
CA ALA A 115 17.40 -5.35 -5.04
C ALA A 115 18.04 -5.19 -6.42
N LYS A 116 18.55 -4.00 -6.75
CA LYS A 116 19.26 -3.75 -8.02
C LYS A 116 20.60 -4.51 -8.14
N GLU A 117 21.25 -4.78 -7.01
CA GLU A 117 22.51 -5.53 -6.99
C GLU A 117 22.30 -7.05 -7.06
N ARG A 118 21.23 -7.56 -6.45
CA ARG A 118 21.01 -9.00 -6.24
C ARG A 118 20.10 -9.64 -7.26
N LEU A 119 19.19 -8.89 -7.86
CA LEU A 119 18.16 -9.43 -8.75
C LEU A 119 18.59 -9.36 -10.21
N SER A 120 18.10 -10.29 -11.02
CA SER A 120 18.41 -10.33 -12.44
C SER A 120 17.23 -9.91 -13.30
N MET A 121 17.50 -9.25 -14.42
CA MET A 121 16.49 -8.86 -15.40
C MET A 121 15.79 -10.06 -16.04
N ASP A 122 16.50 -11.18 -16.24
CA ASP A 122 15.90 -12.39 -16.84
C ASP A 122 14.89 -13.04 -15.90
N ALA A 123 15.19 -13.08 -14.60
CA ALA A 123 14.24 -13.53 -13.59
C ALA A 123 13.04 -12.57 -13.50
N PHE A 124 13.26 -11.25 -13.59
CA PHE A 124 12.19 -10.26 -13.59
C PHE A 124 11.26 -10.43 -14.81
N LYS A 125 11.80 -10.57 -16.00
CA LYS A 125 11.02 -10.85 -17.22
C LYS A 125 10.21 -12.15 -17.08
N THR A 126 10.82 -13.19 -16.53
CA THR A 126 10.15 -14.48 -16.30
C THR A 126 8.97 -14.37 -15.34
N GLN A 127 9.14 -13.68 -14.23
CA GLN A 127 8.09 -13.43 -13.24
C GLN A 127 6.93 -12.63 -13.84
N MET A 128 7.24 -11.67 -14.73
CA MET A 128 6.26 -10.80 -15.37
C MET A 128 5.65 -11.36 -16.65
N SER A 129 5.97 -12.60 -17.04
CA SER A 129 5.57 -13.18 -18.33
C SER A 129 4.05 -13.22 -18.58
N LYS A 130 3.24 -13.20 -17.51
CA LYS A 130 1.77 -13.22 -17.58
C LYS A 130 1.13 -11.83 -17.46
N VAL A 131 1.93 -10.79 -17.19
CA VAL A 131 1.43 -9.43 -16.98
C VAL A 131 2.06 -8.51 -18.00
N TYR A 132 1.24 -7.84 -18.83
CA TYR A 132 1.76 -6.84 -19.75
C TYR A 132 2.28 -5.63 -18.98
N SER A 133 3.52 -5.25 -19.22
CA SER A 133 4.10 -4.03 -18.64
C SER A 133 5.19 -3.44 -19.52
N THR A 134 5.16 -2.14 -19.73
CA THR A 134 6.24 -1.38 -20.36
C THR A 134 7.34 -0.99 -19.37
N SER A 135 7.14 -1.32 -18.09
CA SER A 135 8.02 -0.91 -16.99
C SER A 135 8.90 -2.08 -16.49
N VAL A 136 9.12 -3.13 -17.30
CA VAL A 136 10.05 -4.22 -16.96
C VAL A 136 11.41 -3.87 -17.55
N CYS A 137 12.20 -3.12 -16.81
CA CYS A 137 13.51 -2.61 -17.23
C CYS A 137 14.46 -2.47 -16.01
N GLU A 138 15.74 -2.18 -16.26
CA GLU A 138 16.74 -2.00 -15.20
C GLU A 138 16.37 -0.90 -14.19
N GLY A 139 15.75 0.19 -14.66
CA GLY A 139 15.30 1.29 -13.79
C GLY A 139 14.32 0.86 -12.71
N THR A 140 13.50 -0.15 -13.00
CA THR A 140 12.45 -0.68 -12.11
C THR A 140 12.77 -2.05 -11.51
N LEU A 141 13.99 -2.54 -11.63
CA LEU A 141 14.40 -3.86 -11.12
C LEU A 141 14.14 -4.01 -9.62
N ASP A 142 14.27 -2.92 -8.87
CA ASP A 142 13.94 -2.86 -7.45
C ASP A 142 12.45 -3.01 -7.14
N GLU A 143 11.58 -2.87 -8.13
CA GLU A 143 10.13 -3.06 -8.01
C GLU A 143 9.68 -4.46 -8.50
N SER A 144 10.63 -5.32 -8.91
CA SER A 144 10.31 -6.68 -9.35
C SER A 144 9.62 -7.48 -8.24
N PRO A 145 8.79 -8.48 -8.58
CA PRO A 145 8.11 -9.32 -7.59
C PRO A 145 9.05 -9.93 -6.56
N MET A 146 10.26 -10.29 -6.98
CA MET A 146 11.29 -10.90 -6.13
C MET A 146 11.86 -9.96 -5.04
N ALA A 147 11.63 -8.65 -5.15
CA ALA A 147 12.04 -7.68 -4.14
C ALA A 147 11.11 -7.69 -2.91
N TYR A 148 9.99 -8.41 -2.97
CA TYR A 148 8.95 -8.44 -1.96
C TYR A 148 8.85 -9.81 -1.28
N LYS A 149 8.26 -9.84 -0.09
CA LYS A 149 7.99 -11.07 0.66
C LYS A 149 7.01 -11.96 -0.10
N ASN A 150 7.06 -13.25 0.19
CA ASN A 150 6.19 -14.23 -0.43
C ASN A 150 4.72 -13.97 -0.08
N VAL A 151 3.87 -13.97 -1.10
CA VAL A 151 2.44 -13.66 -0.96
C VAL A 151 1.73 -14.68 -0.08
N GLN A 152 2.10 -15.97 -0.17
CA GLN A 152 1.48 -17.00 0.65
C GLN A 152 1.79 -16.79 2.13
N GLU A 153 3.03 -16.48 2.47
CA GLU A 153 3.44 -16.14 3.84
C GLU A 153 2.66 -14.93 4.36
N ILE A 154 2.51 -13.88 3.54
CA ILE A 154 1.73 -12.71 3.93
C ILE A 154 0.27 -13.06 4.17
N LYS A 155 -0.35 -13.89 3.32
CA LYS A 155 -1.75 -14.33 3.50
C LYS A 155 -1.97 -15.02 4.84
N GLU A 156 -1.01 -15.82 5.27
CA GLU A 156 -1.07 -16.53 6.57
C GLU A 156 -0.90 -15.55 7.74
N LEU A 157 0.05 -14.62 7.63
CA LEU A 157 0.37 -13.67 8.70
C LEU A 157 -0.70 -12.59 8.93
N ILE A 158 -1.47 -12.22 7.90
CA ILE A 158 -2.52 -11.21 8.02
C ILE A 158 -3.86 -11.74 8.49
N GLU A 159 -4.00 -13.06 8.60
CA GLU A 159 -5.24 -13.75 9.01
C GLU A 159 -5.86 -13.13 10.27
N PRO A 160 -5.12 -12.78 11.33
CA PRO A 160 -5.71 -12.18 12.52
C PRO A 160 -6.34 -10.80 12.30
N THR A 161 -5.97 -10.10 11.24
CA THR A 161 -6.35 -8.68 11.00
C THR A 161 -7.41 -8.50 9.94
N VAL A 162 -7.43 -9.37 8.93
CA VAL A 162 -8.37 -9.28 7.79
C VAL A 162 -8.84 -10.66 7.35
N GLU A 163 -10.01 -10.69 6.72
CA GLU A 163 -10.52 -11.80 5.92
C GLU A 163 -10.24 -11.50 4.43
N ILE A 164 -9.54 -12.39 3.73
CA ILE A 164 -9.30 -12.24 2.30
C ILE A 164 -10.56 -12.66 1.55
N ILE A 165 -11.15 -11.72 0.80
CA ILE A 165 -12.36 -11.96 -0.01
C ILE A 165 -11.97 -12.44 -1.40
N ASP A 166 -10.96 -11.78 -2.02
CA ASP A 166 -10.55 -12.07 -3.38
C ASP A 166 -9.09 -11.63 -3.62
N THR A 167 -8.53 -12.11 -4.73
CA THR A 167 -7.22 -11.68 -5.23
C THR A 167 -7.37 -11.10 -6.63
N ILE A 168 -7.12 -9.80 -6.78
CA ILE A 168 -7.16 -9.10 -8.06
C ILE A 168 -5.82 -9.28 -8.74
N VAL A 169 -5.78 -10.12 -9.77
CA VAL A 169 -4.56 -10.41 -10.56
C VAL A 169 -4.41 -9.35 -11.66
N PRO A 170 -3.23 -8.74 -11.83
CA PRO A 170 -3.04 -7.72 -12.85
C PRO A 170 -2.92 -8.33 -14.24
N LEU A 171 -3.63 -7.77 -15.19
CA LEU A 171 -3.42 -8.03 -16.62
C LEU A 171 -2.39 -7.05 -17.20
N ILE A 172 -2.42 -5.82 -16.72
CA ILE A 172 -1.53 -4.73 -17.12
C ILE A 172 -0.99 -4.07 -15.88
N ASN A 173 0.31 -3.80 -15.85
CA ASN A 173 0.97 -3.03 -14.80
C ASN A 173 1.75 -1.86 -15.41
N ILE A 174 1.50 -0.66 -14.92
CA ILE A 174 2.14 0.58 -15.39
C ILE A 174 2.82 1.25 -14.21
N LYS A 175 4.11 1.53 -14.35
CA LYS A 175 4.88 2.32 -13.37
C LYS A 175 5.60 3.46 -14.05
N ALA A 176 5.87 4.52 -13.32
CA ALA A 176 6.81 5.55 -13.75
C ALA A 176 8.22 4.93 -13.80
N VAL A 177 8.98 5.25 -14.85
CA VAL A 177 10.35 4.81 -15.09
C VAL A 177 11.29 6.00 -14.87
#